data_e3d2dc22821fdf3c0211aed7a89bc325
#
_entry.id   e3d2dc22821fdf3c0211aed7a89bc325
#
_cell.length_a   1.000
_cell.length_b   1.000
_cell.length_c   1.000
_cell.angle_alpha   90.00
_cell.angle_beta   90.00
_cell.angle_gamma   90.00
#
_symmetry.space_group_name_H-M   'P 1'
#
loop_
_entity.id
_entity.type
_entity.pdbx_description
1 polymer ?
#
loop_
_entity_poly.entity_id
_entity_poly.type
_entity_poly.pdbx_seq_one_letter_code
_entity_poly.pdbx_strand_id
1 'polypeptide(L)'
;MKILQISSASSFGGGERYVADLTNALVAGEHELYVAVRPHSPLPRHLHLPPERIVTLPLRNALDVQSAHELDRFVRRTQIEIVHAHLARDYSLGSYAARRNPQTKFIATRHVLFQLNRLHRHTLARATRVIAVSNAVARELRSSDVVAEKQIAVIPNGIEVERFSRARAGFDRVQFLRGMGLPADCLLVGSVGELRTLKRHDDFICAAAIVASRFPETQFVLAGVDTSASGEVRKQLESLVDELGLGECFYFLGWVDDADKLLCAMDVFVSASETESFGLAIVEAMAAGTAVVATASEGAKEVIEDQKTGVLVPIGDVQHMARAVIDLLSNSEIRRAIATQAAQSAAKKFSLKRMVDEIEKIYAAD
;
A
#
# COMPACT_ATOMS: atom_id res chain seq x y z
N MET A 1 0.11 26.37 -1.90
CA MET A 1 0.88 26.02 -3.12
C MET A 1 -0.04 25.38 -4.15
N LYS A 2 0.28 25.56 -5.44
CA LYS A 2 -0.40 24.87 -6.55
C LYS A 2 0.38 23.62 -6.92
N ILE A 3 -0.23 22.47 -6.77
CA ILE A 3 0.44 21.17 -6.88
C ILE A 3 -0.26 20.30 -7.93
N LEU A 4 0.52 19.72 -8.83
CA LEU A 4 0.07 18.72 -9.80
C LEU A 4 0.64 17.35 -9.45
N GLN A 5 -0.22 16.41 -9.07
CA GLN A 5 0.11 14.99 -8.93
C GLN A 5 -0.02 14.29 -10.29
N ILE A 6 0.90 13.38 -10.64
CA ILE A 6 0.83 12.61 -11.88
C ILE A 6 0.83 11.12 -11.55
N SER A 7 -0.24 10.41 -11.93
CA SER A 7 -0.32 8.95 -11.82
C SER A 7 -0.99 8.34 -13.05
N SER A 8 -0.22 7.61 -13.83
CA SER A 8 -0.71 6.89 -15.02
C SER A 8 -1.18 5.45 -14.71
N ALA A 9 -1.49 5.15 -13.46
CA ALA A 9 -1.95 3.82 -13.06
C ALA A 9 -3.29 3.45 -13.70
N SER A 10 -3.43 2.16 -14.06
CA SER A 10 -4.64 1.58 -14.64
C SER A 10 -5.46 0.73 -13.66
N SER A 11 -4.89 0.42 -12.51
CA SER A 11 -5.53 -0.30 -11.40
C SER A 11 -5.41 0.51 -10.12
N PHE A 12 -6.14 0.13 -9.08
CA PHE A 12 -6.05 0.76 -7.76
C PHE A 12 -5.36 -0.20 -6.79
N GLY A 13 -4.21 0.19 -6.30
CA GLY A 13 -3.39 -0.56 -5.35
C GLY A 13 -2.79 0.34 -4.28
N GLY A 14 -1.76 -0.13 -3.59
CA GLY A 14 -1.11 0.63 -2.52
C GLY A 14 -0.49 1.95 -2.97
N GLY A 15 0.05 2.02 -4.19
CA GLY A 15 0.59 3.26 -4.76
C GLY A 15 -0.49 4.30 -5.01
N GLU A 16 -1.64 3.89 -5.56
CA GLU A 16 -2.77 4.77 -5.85
C GLU A 16 -3.48 5.19 -4.56
N ARG A 17 -3.55 4.32 -3.56
CA ARG A 17 -4.01 4.67 -2.22
C ARG A 17 -3.14 5.80 -1.64
N TYR A 18 -1.82 5.66 -1.73
CA TYR A 18 -0.90 6.72 -1.28
C TYR A 18 -1.19 8.06 -2.01
N VAL A 19 -1.37 8.04 -3.33
CA VAL A 19 -1.67 9.27 -4.09
C VAL A 19 -3.00 9.88 -3.65
N ALA A 20 -4.03 9.06 -3.44
CA ALA A 20 -5.34 9.52 -2.99
C ALA A 20 -5.26 10.14 -1.58
N ASP A 21 -4.66 9.42 -0.64
CA ASP A 21 -4.55 9.86 0.74
C ASP A 21 -3.71 11.15 0.86
N LEU A 22 -2.56 11.22 0.15
CA LEU A 22 -1.74 12.42 0.09
C LEU A 22 -2.50 13.60 -0.52
N THR A 23 -3.16 13.38 -1.66
CA THR A 23 -3.91 14.44 -2.36
C THR A 23 -5.03 14.99 -1.48
N ASN A 24 -5.83 14.11 -0.87
CA ASN A 24 -6.95 14.51 -0.02
C ASN A 24 -6.48 15.25 1.25
N ALA A 25 -5.38 14.81 1.84
CA ALA A 25 -4.80 15.49 3.01
C ALA A 25 -4.24 16.88 2.65
N LEU A 26 -3.57 17.02 1.51
CA LEU A 26 -3.06 18.31 1.04
C LEU A 26 -4.20 19.28 0.67
N VAL A 27 -5.34 18.79 0.16
CA VAL A 27 -6.56 19.59 -0.06
C VAL A 27 -7.09 20.11 1.27
N ALA A 28 -7.16 19.26 2.28
CA ALA A 28 -7.57 19.65 3.63
C ALA A 28 -6.59 20.67 4.28
N GLY A 29 -5.32 20.66 3.87
CA GLY A 29 -4.29 21.65 4.24
C GLY A 29 -4.29 22.93 3.40
N GLU A 30 -5.40 23.20 2.67
CA GLU A 30 -5.61 24.43 1.87
C GLU A 30 -4.66 24.60 0.67
N HIS A 31 -4.06 23.50 0.18
CA HIS A 31 -3.32 23.53 -1.07
C HIS A 31 -4.26 23.42 -2.29
N GLU A 32 -3.87 24.04 -3.39
CA GLU A 32 -4.60 23.93 -4.66
C GLU A 32 -4.07 22.73 -5.45
N LEU A 33 -4.80 21.61 -5.40
CA LEU A 33 -4.41 20.34 -6.00
C LEU A 33 -5.02 20.13 -7.37
N TYR A 34 -4.21 19.56 -8.26
CA TYR A 34 -4.60 19.00 -9.54
C TYR A 34 -4.03 17.60 -9.68
N VAL A 35 -4.75 16.70 -10.34
CA VAL A 35 -4.28 15.33 -10.56
C VAL A 35 -4.38 14.98 -12.04
N ALA A 36 -3.24 14.64 -12.66
CA ALA A 36 -3.19 14.11 -14.01
C ALA A 36 -3.27 12.59 -13.99
N VAL A 37 -4.27 12.05 -14.69
CA VAL A 37 -4.52 10.60 -14.77
C VAL A 37 -4.73 10.18 -16.22
N ARG A 38 -4.54 8.89 -16.50
CA ARG A 38 -4.92 8.31 -17.79
C ARG A 38 -6.44 8.08 -17.87
N PRO A 39 -6.99 7.95 -19.11
CA PRO A 39 -8.38 7.55 -19.30
C PRO A 39 -8.71 6.24 -18.55
N HIS A 40 -9.89 6.18 -17.96
CA HIS A 40 -10.39 5.03 -17.20
C HIS A 40 -9.60 4.66 -15.94
N SER A 41 -8.72 5.57 -15.45
CA SER A 41 -8.08 5.37 -14.15
C SER A 41 -9.12 5.29 -13.04
N PRO A 42 -9.02 4.35 -12.09
CA PRO A 42 -9.91 4.29 -10.94
C PRO A 42 -9.60 5.37 -9.88
N LEU A 43 -8.43 5.98 -9.91
CA LEU A 43 -7.96 6.94 -8.92
C LEU A 43 -8.94 8.10 -8.66
N PRO A 44 -9.57 8.74 -9.67
CA PRO A 44 -10.50 9.85 -9.45
C PRO A 44 -11.65 9.58 -8.50
N ARG A 45 -12.11 8.34 -8.40
CA ARG A 45 -13.22 7.95 -7.49
C ARG A 45 -12.85 8.04 -6.01
N HIS A 46 -11.55 8.13 -5.71
CA HIS A 46 -11.00 8.18 -4.36
C HIS A 46 -10.46 9.58 -3.99
N LEU A 47 -10.63 10.57 -4.90
CA LEU A 47 -10.15 11.93 -4.69
C LEU A 47 -11.28 12.85 -4.25
N HIS A 48 -11.02 13.67 -3.26
CA HIS A 48 -11.91 14.76 -2.82
C HIS A 48 -11.63 16.03 -3.65
N LEU A 49 -11.65 15.88 -4.96
CA LEU A 49 -11.41 16.96 -5.92
C LEU A 49 -12.61 17.15 -6.85
N PRO A 50 -12.93 18.40 -7.19
CA PRO A 50 -13.92 18.67 -8.22
C PRO A 50 -13.38 18.24 -9.60
N PRO A 51 -14.26 17.83 -10.54
CA PRO A 51 -13.86 17.26 -11.84
C PRO A 51 -12.90 18.14 -12.65
N GLU A 52 -13.01 19.46 -12.57
CA GLU A 52 -12.17 20.44 -13.28
C GLU A 52 -10.71 20.45 -12.80
N ARG A 53 -10.42 19.84 -11.66
CA ARG A 53 -9.06 19.66 -11.14
C ARG A 53 -8.45 18.30 -11.50
N ILE A 54 -9.20 17.46 -12.22
CA ILE A 54 -8.74 16.17 -12.72
C ILE A 54 -8.43 16.30 -14.22
N VAL A 55 -7.15 16.19 -14.56
CA VAL A 55 -6.64 16.34 -15.93
C VAL A 55 -6.50 14.94 -16.54
N THR A 56 -7.33 14.61 -17.51
CA THR A 56 -7.24 13.32 -18.22
C THR A 56 -6.34 13.44 -19.42
N LEU A 57 -5.22 12.71 -19.42
CA LEU A 57 -4.22 12.66 -20.49
C LEU A 57 -3.91 11.21 -20.87
N PRO A 58 -3.44 10.94 -22.09
CA PRO A 58 -3.11 9.57 -22.53
C PRO A 58 -2.12 8.85 -21.62
N LEU A 59 -1.05 9.51 -21.18
CA LEU A 59 0.00 9.00 -20.27
C LEU A 59 0.42 7.56 -20.62
N ARG A 60 0.67 7.31 -21.93
CA ARG A 60 0.88 5.95 -22.47
C ARG A 60 2.17 5.32 -21.97
N ASN A 61 3.26 6.09 -22.00
CA ASN A 61 4.60 5.65 -21.61
C ASN A 61 5.53 6.86 -21.34
N ALA A 62 6.77 6.58 -20.99
CA ALA A 62 7.80 7.59 -20.68
C ALA A 62 8.14 8.54 -21.85
N LEU A 63 7.80 8.19 -23.09
CA LEU A 63 8.08 8.95 -24.31
C LEU A 63 6.81 9.54 -24.94
N ASP A 64 5.71 9.64 -24.20
CA ASP A 64 4.45 10.21 -24.71
C ASP A 64 4.57 11.73 -24.86
N VAL A 65 5.02 12.14 -26.06
CA VAL A 65 5.27 13.54 -26.43
C VAL A 65 3.99 14.39 -26.33
N GLN A 66 2.84 13.81 -26.68
CA GLN A 66 1.56 14.50 -26.58
C GLN A 66 1.26 14.86 -25.13
N SER A 67 1.27 13.88 -24.24
CA SER A 67 1.05 14.10 -22.80
C SER A 67 2.08 15.05 -22.20
N ALA A 68 3.36 14.94 -22.60
CA ALA A 68 4.41 15.84 -22.13
C ALA A 68 4.12 17.31 -22.49
N HIS A 69 3.66 17.54 -23.73
CA HIS A 69 3.36 18.90 -24.22
C HIS A 69 2.08 19.48 -23.57
N GLU A 70 1.07 18.66 -23.38
CA GLU A 70 -0.16 19.06 -22.69
C GLU A 70 0.10 19.38 -21.21
N LEU A 71 0.94 18.58 -20.53
CA LEU A 71 1.39 18.85 -19.16
C LEU A 71 2.18 20.17 -19.07
N ASP A 72 3.12 20.43 -19.99
CA ASP A 72 3.86 21.70 -20.04
C ASP A 72 2.90 22.90 -20.17
N ARG A 73 1.94 22.83 -21.10
CA ARG A 73 0.94 23.89 -21.28
C ARG A 73 0.08 24.08 -20.03
N PHE A 74 -0.34 22.97 -19.41
CA PHE A 74 -1.15 22.98 -18.20
C PHE A 74 -0.39 23.63 -17.04
N VAL A 75 0.84 23.18 -16.77
CA VAL A 75 1.72 23.70 -15.72
C VAL A 75 1.90 25.21 -15.87
N ARG A 76 2.16 25.67 -17.10
CA ARG A 76 2.37 27.11 -17.39
C ARG A 76 1.11 27.93 -17.20
N ARG A 77 -0.01 27.47 -17.76
CA ARG A 77 -1.30 28.18 -17.69
C ARG A 77 -1.81 28.29 -16.25
N THR A 78 -1.67 27.20 -15.48
CA THR A 78 -2.17 27.11 -14.10
C THR A 78 -1.16 27.68 -13.10
N GLN A 79 0.08 27.93 -13.52
CA GLN A 79 1.19 28.36 -12.67
C GLN A 79 1.45 27.34 -11.54
N ILE A 80 1.60 26.07 -11.91
CA ILE A 80 1.89 24.98 -10.98
C ILE A 80 3.29 25.21 -10.36
N GLU A 81 3.37 25.17 -9.04
CA GLU A 81 4.62 25.32 -8.28
C GLU A 81 5.33 23.98 -8.07
N ILE A 82 4.55 22.91 -7.93
CA ILE A 82 5.06 21.55 -7.68
C ILE A 82 4.47 20.56 -8.67
N VAL A 83 5.32 19.83 -9.39
CA VAL A 83 4.94 18.63 -10.16
C VAL A 83 5.48 17.42 -9.40
N HIS A 84 4.59 16.53 -8.99
CA HIS A 84 4.92 15.33 -8.24
C HIS A 84 4.47 14.07 -9.00
N ALA A 85 5.41 13.23 -9.40
CA ALA A 85 5.15 12.01 -10.18
C ALA A 85 5.36 10.75 -9.34
N HIS A 86 4.49 9.75 -9.53
CA HIS A 86 4.42 8.56 -8.68
C HIS A 86 4.84 7.25 -9.34
N LEU A 87 4.84 7.18 -10.66
CA LEU A 87 5.24 5.98 -11.41
C LEU A 87 6.48 6.28 -12.25
N ALA A 88 7.36 5.29 -12.40
CA ALA A 88 8.63 5.46 -13.14
C ALA A 88 8.40 5.99 -14.57
N ARG A 89 7.32 5.55 -15.24
CA ARG A 89 6.95 6.06 -16.58
C ARG A 89 6.49 7.51 -16.59
N ASP A 90 6.04 8.04 -15.45
CA ASP A 90 5.55 9.42 -15.32
C ASP A 90 6.69 10.40 -15.03
N TYR A 91 7.85 9.89 -14.55
CA TYR A 91 8.98 10.76 -14.17
C TYR A 91 9.48 11.60 -15.34
N SER A 92 9.56 11.03 -16.55
CA SER A 92 10.01 11.79 -17.74
C SER A 92 9.04 12.89 -18.13
N LEU A 93 7.74 12.63 -18.03
CA LEU A 93 6.68 13.59 -18.36
C LEU A 93 6.68 14.76 -17.36
N GLY A 94 6.72 14.44 -16.06
CA GLY A 94 6.80 15.44 -14.99
C GLY A 94 8.08 16.27 -15.04
N SER A 95 9.23 15.62 -15.23
CA SER A 95 10.53 16.28 -15.40
C SER A 95 10.56 17.20 -16.61
N TYR A 96 9.95 16.80 -17.75
CA TYR A 96 9.85 17.62 -18.93
C TYR A 96 9.03 18.89 -18.68
N ALA A 97 7.83 18.75 -18.08
CA ALA A 97 6.95 19.87 -17.79
C ALA A 97 7.60 20.87 -16.81
N ALA A 98 8.21 20.39 -15.73
CA ALA A 98 8.90 21.23 -14.77
C ALA A 98 10.13 21.93 -15.37
N ARG A 99 10.93 21.25 -16.22
CA ARG A 99 12.10 21.84 -16.87
C ARG A 99 11.76 23.04 -17.74
N ARG A 100 10.61 23.03 -18.37
CA ARG A 100 10.16 24.13 -19.23
C ARG A 100 9.53 25.28 -18.44
N ASN A 101 9.30 25.08 -17.17
CA ASN A 101 8.71 26.06 -16.24
C ASN A 101 9.66 26.23 -15.03
N PRO A 102 10.66 27.15 -15.10
CA PRO A 102 11.76 27.23 -14.12
C PRO A 102 11.32 27.48 -12.68
N GLN A 103 10.12 27.99 -12.46
CA GLN A 103 9.55 28.20 -11.11
C GLN A 103 8.90 26.95 -10.54
N THR A 104 8.81 25.86 -11.31
CA THR A 104 8.15 24.61 -10.93
C THR A 104 9.19 23.61 -10.44
N LYS A 105 9.05 23.14 -9.20
CA LYS A 105 9.85 22.05 -8.64
C LYS A 105 9.33 20.70 -9.16
N PHE A 106 10.26 19.77 -9.43
CA PHE A 106 9.93 18.40 -9.78
C PHE A 106 10.28 17.45 -8.65
N ILE A 107 9.31 16.66 -8.22
CA ILE A 107 9.44 15.65 -7.17
C ILE A 107 8.96 14.32 -7.72
N ALA A 108 9.65 13.24 -7.35
CA ALA A 108 9.27 11.89 -7.71
C ALA A 108 9.15 11.04 -6.44
N THR A 109 8.10 10.24 -6.31
CA THR A 109 8.01 9.22 -5.26
C THR A 109 8.23 7.83 -5.85
N ARG A 110 9.09 7.05 -5.21
CA ARG A 110 9.36 5.66 -5.56
C ARG A 110 8.65 4.72 -4.60
N HIS A 111 7.70 3.92 -5.15
CA HIS A 111 6.84 3.02 -4.38
C HIS A 111 7.27 1.56 -4.40
N VAL A 112 8.20 1.18 -5.28
CA VAL A 112 8.55 -0.22 -5.56
C VAL A 112 10.06 -0.46 -5.54
N LEU A 113 10.45 -1.70 -5.23
CA LEU A 113 11.85 -2.15 -5.15
C LEU A 113 12.48 -2.49 -6.52
N PHE A 114 11.69 -2.52 -7.61
CA PHE A 114 12.25 -2.83 -8.93
C PHE A 114 13.25 -1.78 -9.36
N GLN A 115 14.36 -2.23 -9.96
CA GLN A 115 15.43 -1.34 -10.40
C GLN A 115 14.95 -0.35 -11.46
N LEU A 116 15.46 0.87 -11.37
CA LEU A 116 15.36 1.87 -12.41
C LEU A 116 16.44 1.64 -13.47
N ASN A 117 16.08 1.75 -14.73
CA ASN A 117 17.08 1.70 -15.80
C ASN A 117 17.89 3.02 -15.84
N ARG A 118 19.09 2.98 -16.46
CA ARG A 118 20.01 4.13 -16.53
C ARG A 118 19.41 5.37 -17.23
N LEU A 119 18.38 5.22 -18.04
CA LEU A 119 17.72 6.34 -18.69
C LEU A 119 17.02 7.25 -17.67
N HIS A 120 16.56 6.71 -16.55
CA HIS A 120 15.96 7.51 -15.46
C HIS A 120 16.95 8.47 -14.81
N ARG A 121 18.29 8.26 -14.97
CA ARG A 121 19.29 9.19 -14.48
C ARG A 121 19.11 10.59 -15.05
N HIS A 122 18.86 10.69 -16.35
CA HIS A 122 18.65 12.00 -17.01
C HIS A 122 17.38 12.69 -16.54
N THR A 123 16.36 11.90 -16.24
CA THR A 123 15.07 12.39 -15.76
C THR A 123 15.15 12.83 -14.30
N LEU A 124 15.70 11.97 -13.43
CA LEU A 124 15.74 12.19 -11.99
C LEU A 124 16.87 13.11 -11.53
N ALA A 125 17.93 13.30 -12.36
CA ALA A 125 18.97 14.27 -12.06
C ALA A 125 18.46 15.71 -11.86
N ARG A 126 17.24 16.01 -12.35
CA ARG A 126 16.58 17.29 -12.22
C ARG A 126 15.51 17.33 -11.15
N ALA A 127 15.25 16.21 -10.49
CA ALA A 127 14.32 16.19 -9.38
C ALA A 127 14.89 17.00 -8.20
N THR A 128 14.08 17.87 -7.63
CA THR A 128 14.41 18.56 -6.37
C THR A 128 14.62 17.52 -5.28
N ARG A 129 13.73 16.53 -5.22
CA ARG A 129 13.85 15.35 -4.34
C ARG A 129 13.25 14.12 -5.01
N VAL A 130 13.78 12.97 -4.62
CA VAL A 130 13.20 11.65 -4.91
C VAL A 130 12.84 11.01 -3.56
N ILE A 131 11.55 10.88 -3.31
CA ILE A 131 11.03 10.31 -2.07
C ILE A 131 11.04 8.79 -2.19
N ALA A 132 11.72 8.13 -1.28
CA ALA A 132 11.67 6.68 -1.08
C ALA A 132 10.69 6.37 0.05
N VAL A 133 9.71 5.50 -0.22
CA VAL A 133 8.65 5.15 0.76
C VAL A 133 9.12 4.24 1.90
N SER A 134 10.40 3.84 1.88
CA SER A 134 11.04 3.00 2.91
C SER A 134 12.57 3.09 2.76
N ASN A 135 13.30 2.65 3.78
CA ASN A 135 14.75 2.50 3.69
C ASN A 135 15.16 1.44 2.65
N ALA A 136 14.35 0.39 2.47
CA ALA A 136 14.59 -0.62 1.44
C ALA A 136 14.55 0.01 0.04
N VAL A 137 13.55 0.84 -0.25
CA VAL A 137 13.47 1.58 -1.53
C VAL A 137 14.62 2.57 -1.66
N ALA A 138 15.04 3.23 -0.58
CA ALA A 138 16.19 4.13 -0.62
C ALA A 138 17.52 3.39 -0.91
N ARG A 139 17.72 2.20 -0.31
CA ARG A 139 18.89 1.35 -0.63
C ARG A 139 18.91 0.98 -2.11
N GLU A 140 17.74 0.62 -2.68
CA GLU A 140 17.62 0.28 -4.10
C GLU A 140 17.92 1.49 -5.00
N LEU A 141 17.43 2.69 -4.66
CA LEU A 141 17.77 3.92 -5.38
C LEU A 141 19.27 4.23 -5.34
N ARG A 142 19.93 4.02 -4.20
CA ARG A 142 21.39 4.20 -4.05
C ARG A 142 22.17 3.20 -4.89
N SER A 143 21.77 1.94 -4.88
CA SER A 143 22.47 0.89 -5.64
C SER A 143 22.35 1.07 -7.14
N SER A 144 21.26 1.68 -7.62
CA SER A 144 21.01 1.90 -9.05
C SER A 144 21.86 3.01 -9.68
N ASP A 145 22.51 3.86 -8.88
CA ASP A 145 23.29 5.05 -9.32
C ASP A 145 22.52 5.98 -10.30
N VAL A 146 21.19 6.01 -10.21
CA VAL A 146 20.36 6.88 -11.07
C VAL A 146 19.93 8.17 -10.37
N VAL A 147 20.07 8.25 -9.04
CA VAL A 147 19.68 9.39 -8.20
C VAL A 147 20.87 9.77 -7.31
N ALA A 148 21.21 11.06 -7.26
CA ALA A 148 22.26 11.52 -6.37
C ALA A 148 21.80 11.41 -4.90
N GLU A 149 22.70 11.00 -4.00
CA GLU A 149 22.40 10.77 -2.56
C GLU A 149 21.65 11.96 -1.92
N LYS A 150 22.10 13.19 -2.21
CA LYS A 150 21.50 14.43 -1.69
C LYS A 150 20.06 14.67 -2.13
N GLN A 151 19.60 13.99 -3.19
CA GLN A 151 18.23 14.10 -3.69
C GLN A 151 17.29 13.06 -3.05
N ILE A 152 17.83 11.98 -2.45
CA ILE A 152 17.02 10.93 -1.84
C ILE A 152 16.51 11.41 -0.48
N ALA A 153 15.20 11.34 -0.29
CA ALA A 153 14.54 11.56 0.99
C ALA A 153 13.75 10.30 1.36
N VAL A 154 13.94 9.79 2.56
CA VAL A 154 13.16 8.64 3.05
C VAL A 154 11.97 9.15 3.83
N ILE A 155 10.78 8.96 3.29
CA ILE A 155 9.51 9.27 3.97
C ILE A 155 8.67 8.00 3.95
N PRO A 156 8.61 7.24 5.07
CA PRO A 156 7.76 6.07 5.15
C PRO A 156 6.30 6.41 4.86
N ASN A 157 5.57 5.52 4.20
CA ASN A 157 4.16 5.71 3.95
C ASN A 157 3.39 5.98 5.25
N GLY A 158 2.33 6.75 5.13
CA GLY A 158 1.36 7.01 6.20
C GLY A 158 0.00 6.46 5.86
N ILE A 159 -0.77 6.13 6.88
CA ILE A 159 -2.18 5.73 6.81
C ILE A 159 -3.03 6.63 7.69
N GLU A 160 -4.32 6.77 7.37
CA GLU A 160 -5.28 7.46 8.23
C GLU A 160 -5.61 6.58 9.46
N VAL A 161 -4.80 6.69 10.51
CA VAL A 161 -4.92 5.87 11.73
C VAL A 161 -6.28 6.05 12.39
N GLU A 162 -6.82 7.26 12.34
CA GLU A 162 -8.12 7.63 12.91
C GLU A 162 -9.28 6.84 12.28
N ARG A 163 -9.16 6.42 11.01
CA ARG A 163 -10.11 5.55 10.33
C ARG A 163 -10.29 4.22 11.09
N PHE A 164 -9.19 3.60 11.48
CA PHE A 164 -9.20 2.32 12.21
C PHE A 164 -9.73 2.49 13.65
N SER A 165 -9.40 3.61 14.29
CA SER A 165 -9.95 3.94 15.61
C SER A 165 -11.46 4.14 15.54
N ARG A 166 -11.97 4.82 14.52
CA ARG A 166 -13.41 4.99 14.28
C ARG A 166 -14.09 3.65 13.95
N ALA A 167 -13.44 2.81 13.12
CA ALA A 167 -13.97 1.50 12.78
C ALA A 167 -14.12 0.60 14.01
N ARG A 168 -13.21 0.71 15.00
CA ARG A 168 -13.28 -0.03 16.27
C ARG A 168 -14.32 0.51 17.25
N ALA A 169 -14.60 1.80 17.21
CA ALA A 169 -15.55 2.44 18.12
C ALA A 169 -16.98 1.95 17.83
N GLY A 170 -17.53 1.16 18.73
CA GLY A 170 -18.87 0.58 18.57
C GLY A 170 -18.94 -0.57 17.56
N PHE A 171 -17.81 -1.18 17.19
CA PHE A 171 -17.76 -2.28 16.24
C PHE A 171 -18.39 -3.55 16.82
N ASP A 172 -19.49 -3.96 16.21
CA ASP A 172 -20.13 -5.25 16.50
C ASP A 172 -19.56 -6.33 15.58
N ARG A 173 -18.51 -7.03 16.10
CA ARG A 173 -17.84 -8.12 15.38
C ARG A 173 -18.82 -9.25 15.02
N VAL A 174 -19.75 -9.57 15.92
CA VAL A 174 -20.73 -10.64 15.71
C VAL A 174 -21.65 -10.31 14.54
N GLN A 175 -22.18 -9.08 14.52
CA GLN A 175 -23.02 -8.62 13.41
C GLN A 175 -22.24 -8.59 12.10
N PHE A 176 -21.00 -8.12 12.13
CA PHE A 176 -20.14 -8.04 10.95
C PHE A 176 -19.85 -9.43 10.36
N LEU A 177 -19.45 -10.40 11.19
CA LEU A 177 -19.18 -11.78 10.75
C LEU A 177 -20.44 -12.45 10.18
N ARG A 178 -21.59 -12.29 10.84
CA ARG A 178 -22.88 -12.78 10.31
C ARG A 178 -23.24 -12.15 8.96
N GLY A 179 -22.96 -10.86 8.78
CA GLY A 179 -23.17 -10.16 7.51
C GLY A 179 -22.29 -10.72 6.37
N MET A 180 -21.16 -11.32 6.72
CA MET A 180 -20.28 -12.02 5.78
C MET A 180 -20.63 -13.51 5.60
N GLY A 181 -21.63 -14.02 6.29
CA GLY A 181 -21.99 -15.44 6.28
C GLY A 181 -21.06 -16.32 7.14
N LEU A 182 -20.28 -15.72 8.06
CA LEU A 182 -19.34 -16.44 8.93
C LEU A 182 -19.95 -16.72 10.30
N PRO A 183 -19.52 -17.79 11.00
CA PRO A 183 -19.92 -18.06 12.38
C PRO A 183 -19.54 -16.89 13.30
N ALA A 184 -20.45 -16.52 14.21
CA ALA A 184 -20.34 -15.32 15.04
C ALA A 184 -19.15 -15.34 16.02
N ASP A 185 -18.77 -16.51 16.47
CA ASP A 185 -17.77 -16.79 17.50
C ASP A 185 -16.52 -17.51 16.96
N CYS A 186 -16.37 -17.58 15.62
CA CYS A 186 -15.19 -18.18 15.01
C CYS A 186 -13.91 -17.37 15.29
N LEU A 187 -12.78 -18.06 15.31
CA LEU A 187 -11.48 -17.42 15.12
C LEU A 187 -11.34 -17.02 13.65
N LEU A 188 -10.90 -15.81 13.37
CA LEU A 188 -10.75 -15.29 12.01
C LEU A 188 -9.29 -14.98 11.71
N VAL A 189 -8.73 -15.69 10.76
CA VAL A 189 -7.38 -15.44 10.23
C VAL A 189 -7.48 -14.95 8.80
N GLY A 190 -6.82 -13.85 8.47
CA GLY A 190 -7.01 -13.28 7.13
C GLY A 190 -5.79 -12.63 6.52
N SER A 191 -5.85 -12.43 5.22
CA SER A 191 -4.88 -11.66 4.43
C SER A 191 -5.60 -10.65 3.54
N VAL A 192 -4.98 -9.50 3.33
CA VAL A 192 -5.48 -8.44 2.45
C VAL A 192 -4.39 -8.05 1.47
N GLY A 193 -4.68 -8.13 0.18
CA GLY A 193 -3.74 -7.75 -0.87
C GLY A 193 -4.15 -8.22 -2.26
N GLU A 194 -3.57 -7.60 -3.27
CA GLU A 194 -3.76 -8.00 -4.66
C GLU A 194 -3.35 -9.47 -4.85
N LEU A 195 -4.14 -10.24 -5.62
CA LEU A 195 -3.79 -11.63 -5.93
C LEU A 195 -2.70 -11.67 -6.99
N ARG A 196 -1.45 -11.74 -6.51
CA ARG A 196 -0.24 -11.78 -7.33
C ARG A 196 0.74 -12.79 -6.76
N THR A 197 1.54 -13.41 -7.62
CA THR A 197 2.55 -14.39 -7.22
C THR A 197 3.49 -13.90 -6.11
N LEU A 198 3.94 -12.63 -6.19
CA LEU A 198 4.82 -12.04 -5.18
C LEU A 198 4.18 -11.88 -3.80
N LYS A 199 2.85 -12.00 -3.69
CA LYS A 199 2.13 -11.98 -2.42
C LYS A 199 2.08 -13.34 -1.73
N ARG A 200 2.44 -14.42 -2.46
CA ARG A 200 2.55 -15.78 -1.94
C ARG A 200 1.33 -16.20 -1.12
N HIS A 201 0.15 -15.93 -1.64
CA HIS A 201 -1.10 -16.36 -0.99
C HIS A 201 -1.24 -17.88 -0.92
N ASP A 202 -0.53 -18.61 -1.78
CA ASP A 202 -0.33 -20.06 -1.72
C ASP A 202 0.30 -20.51 -0.40
N ASP A 203 1.35 -19.81 0.10
CA ASP A 203 1.94 -20.11 1.41
C ASP A 203 0.93 -19.86 2.54
N PHE A 204 0.13 -18.79 2.45
CA PHE A 204 -0.93 -18.54 3.43
C PHE A 204 -1.98 -19.67 3.44
N ILE A 205 -2.42 -20.15 2.27
CA ILE A 205 -3.38 -21.26 2.15
C ILE A 205 -2.78 -22.55 2.72
N CYS A 206 -1.53 -22.86 2.39
CA CYS A 206 -0.83 -24.01 2.95
C CYS A 206 -0.70 -23.92 4.49
N ALA A 207 -0.39 -22.74 5.02
CA ALA A 207 -0.34 -22.51 6.47
C ALA A 207 -1.73 -22.65 7.11
N ALA A 208 -2.78 -22.17 6.43
CA ALA A 208 -4.17 -22.30 6.88
C ALA A 208 -4.60 -23.77 7.06
N ALA A 209 -4.18 -24.68 6.17
CA ALA A 209 -4.45 -26.10 6.31
C ALA A 209 -3.84 -26.70 7.59
N ILE A 210 -2.62 -26.27 7.93
CA ILE A 210 -1.97 -26.71 9.18
C ILE A 210 -2.69 -26.12 10.40
N VAL A 211 -3.09 -24.84 10.34
CA VAL A 211 -3.85 -24.19 11.42
C VAL A 211 -5.21 -24.85 11.60
N ALA A 212 -5.95 -25.11 10.52
CA ALA A 212 -7.27 -25.75 10.56
C ALA A 212 -7.22 -27.14 11.19
N SER A 213 -6.15 -27.90 10.99
CA SER A 213 -5.98 -29.21 11.65
C SER A 213 -5.89 -29.12 13.18
N ARG A 214 -5.43 -27.99 13.71
CA ARG A 214 -5.29 -27.74 15.16
C ARG A 214 -6.46 -26.97 15.76
N PHE A 215 -7.07 -26.07 14.95
CA PHE A 215 -8.20 -25.22 15.33
C PHE A 215 -9.29 -25.33 14.25
N PRO A 216 -10.09 -26.40 14.26
CA PRO A 216 -11.09 -26.67 13.20
C PRO A 216 -12.18 -25.60 13.06
N GLU A 217 -12.41 -24.81 14.11
CA GLU A 217 -13.38 -23.71 14.13
C GLU A 217 -12.86 -22.42 13.46
N THR A 218 -11.58 -22.39 13.05
CA THR A 218 -10.98 -21.20 12.44
C THR A 218 -11.52 -21.00 11.03
N GLN A 219 -11.90 -19.75 10.75
CA GLN A 219 -12.26 -19.31 9.40
C GLN A 219 -11.11 -18.50 8.80
N PHE A 220 -10.87 -18.68 7.52
CA PHE A 220 -9.81 -18.00 6.77
C PHE A 220 -10.41 -17.13 5.70
N VAL A 221 -9.89 -15.89 5.56
CA VAL A 221 -10.36 -14.95 4.55
C VAL A 221 -9.20 -14.38 3.76
N LEU A 222 -9.38 -14.25 2.46
CA LEU A 222 -8.46 -13.57 1.57
C LEU A 222 -9.21 -12.48 0.80
N ALA A 223 -8.93 -11.22 1.17
CA ALA A 223 -9.49 -10.06 0.51
C ALA A 223 -8.51 -9.49 -0.52
N GLY A 224 -8.96 -9.35 -1.75
CA GLY A 224 -8.17 -8.83 -2.86
C GLY A 224 -8.69 -9.28 -4.19
N VAL A 225 -8.26 -8.58 -5.23
CA VAL A 225 -8.64 -8.90 -6.61
C VAL A 225 -7.46 -9.40 -7.41
N ASP A 226 -7.74 -10.30 -8.34
CA ASP A 226 -6.78 -10.72 -9.35
C ASP A 226 -6.79 -9.71 -10.48
N THR A 227 -5.66 -9.03 -10.68
CA THR A 227 -5.48 -8.04 -11.75
C THR A 227 -4.81 -8.64 -12.99
N SER A 228 -4.56 -9.96 -13.01
CA SER A 228 -4.09 -10.66 -14.22
C SER A 228 -5.18 -10.67 -15.30
N ALA A 229 -4.78 -10.66 -16.56
CA ALA A 229 -5.71 -10.56 -17.68
C ALA A 229 -6.72 -11.74 -17.76
N SER A 230 -6.36 -12.91 -17.21
CA SER A 230 -7.15 -14.15 -17.27
C SER A 230 -7.81 -14.55 -15.95
N GLY A 231 -7.53 -13.83 -14.84
CA GLY A 231 -7.95 -14.26 -13.50
C GLY A 231 -7.31 -15.59 -13.06
N GLU A 232 -6.13 -15.88 -13.59
CA GLU A 232 -5.48 -17.18 -13.43
C GLU A 232 -4.93 -17.42 -12.03
N VAL A 233 -4.41 -16.35 -11.40
CA VAL A 233 -3.87 -16.46 -10.04
C VAL A 233 -4.97 -16.87 -9.07
N ARG A 234 -6.15 -16.27 -9.18
CA ARG A 234 -7.30 -16.64 -8.35
C ARG A 234 -7.69 -18.09 -8.52
N LYS A 235 -7.79 -18.58 -9.77
CA LYS A 235 -8.16 -19.97 -10.06
C LYS A 235 -7.16 -20.98 -9.47
N GLN A 236 -5.85 -20.67 -9.55
CA GLN A 236 -4.81 -21.50 -8.95
C GLN A 236 -4.95 -21.56 -7.44
N LEU A 237 -5.24 -20.43 -6.79
CA LEU A 237 -5.45 -20.39 -5.34
C LEU A 237 -6.73 -21.12 -4.92
N GLU A 238 -7.83 -21.01 -5.68
CA GLU A 238 -9.07 -21.74 -5.44
C GLU A 238 -8.84 -23.26 -5.57
N SER A 239 -8.12 -23.71 -6.62
CA SER A 239 -7.74 -25.13 -6.76
C SER A 239 -6.92 -25.64 -5.57
N LEU A 240 -5.98 -24.85 -5.07
CA LEU A 240 -5.18 -25.21 -3.89
C LEU A 240 -6.03 -25.33 -2.62
N VAL A 241 -7.03 -24.46 -2.44
CA VAL A 241 -7.98 -24.54 -1.32
C VAL A 241 -8.76 -25.85 -1.38
N ASP A 242 -9.25 -26.24 -2.57
CA ASP A 242 -9.97 -27.49 -2.78
C ASP A 242 -9.08 -28.72 -2.54
N GLU A 243 -7.86 -28.71 -3.08
CA GLU A 243 -6.86 -29.78 -2.92
C GLU A 243 -6.50 -30.04 -1.45
N LEU A 244 -6.46 -28.96 -0.63
CA LEU A 244 -6.16 -29.04 0.80
C LEU A 244 -7.39 -29.26 1.67
N GLY A 245 -8.59 -29.39 1.10
CA GLY A 245 -9.83 -29.64 1.82
C GLY A 245 -10.31 -28.47 2.69
N LEU A 246 -9.99 -27.24 2.31
CA LEU A 246 -10.33 -26.02 3.06
C LEU A 246 -11.64 -25.35 2.58
N GLY A 247 -12.35 -25.93 1.62
CA GLY A 247 -13.50 -25.31 0.95
C GLY A 247 -14.62 -24.81 1.88
N GLU A 248 -14.78 -25.40 3.06
CA GLU A 248 -15.80 -24.98 4.04
C GLU A 248 -15.34 -23.89 5.01
N CYS A 249 -14.04 -23.57 5.06
CA CYS A 249 -13.49 -22.61 6.04
C CYS A 249 -12.59 -21.54 5.42
N PHE A 250 -12.38 -21.53 4.09
CA PHE A 250 -11.55 -20.54 3.39
C PHE A 250 -12.38 -19.76 2.37
N TYR A 251 -12.39 -18.41 2.49
CA TYR A 251 -13.24 -17.53 1.71
C TYR A 251 -12.44 -16.48 0.93
N PHE A 252 -12.67 -16.40 -0.36
CA PHE A 252 -12.16 -15.34 -1.23
C PHE A 252 -13.17 -14.20 -1.28
N LEU A 253 -12.87 -13.07 -0.67
CA LEU A 253 -13.80 -11.96 -0.53
C LEU A 253 -13.82 -10.99 -1.74
N GLY A 254 -12.81 -11.07 -2.62
CA GLY A 254 -12.66 -10.09 -3.67
C GLY A 254 -12.32 -8.70 -3.11
N TRP A 255 -12.81 -7.66 -3.76
CA TRP A 255 -12.68 -6.29 -3.26
C TRP A 255 -13.58 -6.06 -2.04
N VAL A 256 -13.02 -5.47 -0.98
CA VAL A 256 -13.74 -5.14 0.25
C VAL A 256 -13.60 -3.64 0.51
N ASP A 257 -14.73 -2.92 0.51
CA ASP A 257 -14.74 -1.48 0.76
C ASP A 257 -14.43 -1.14 2.23
N ASP A 258 -15.00 -1.92 3.17
CA ASP A 258 -14.80 -1.80 4.61
C ASP A 258 -13.58 -2.62 5.10
N ALA A 259 -12.44 -2.51 4.43
CA ALA A 259 -11.23 -3.25 4.80
C ALA A 259 -10.75 -2.96 6.24
N ASP A 260 -11.00 -1.76 6.76
CA ASP A 260 -10.77 -1.40 8.15
C ASP A 260 -11.61 -2.21 9.13
N LYS A 261 -12.90 -2.42 8.85
CA LYS A 261 -13.76 -3.30 9.67
C LYS A 261 -13.36 -4.76 9.56
N LEU A 262 -13.00 -5.22 8.35
CA LEU A 262 -12.50 -6.56 8.14
C LEU A 262 -11.24 -6.82 8.97
N LEU A 263 -10.27 -5.91 8.94
CA LEU A 263 -9.07 -5.98 9.75
C LEU A 263 -9.38 -5.97 11.25
N CYS A 264 -10.32 -5.13 11.71
CA CYS A 264 -10.77 -5.13 13.11
C CYS A 264 -11.46 -6.44 13.53
N ALA A 265 -12.05 -7.18 12.58
CA ALA A 265 -12.70 -8.46 12.87
C ALA A 265 -11.72 -9.63 12.98
N MET A 266 -10.53 -9.53 12.40
CA MET A 266 -9.53 -10.59 12.40
C MET A 266 -8.87 -10.77 13.78
N ASP A 267 -8.63 -12.02 14.16
CA ASP A 267 -7.78 -12.38 15.30
C ASP A 267 -6.30 -12.31 14.94
N VAL A 268 -5.96 -12.75 13.71
CA VAL A 268 -4.60 -12.70 13.19
C VAL A 268 -4.65 -12.28 11.72
N PHE A 269 -3.84 -11.30 11.36
CA PHE A 269 -3.56 -10.92 9.98
C PHE A 269 -2.27 -11.60 9.52
N VAL A 270 -2.27 -12.18 8.31
CA VAL A 270 -1.11 -12.84 7.72
C VAL A 270 -0.68 -12.12 6.44
N SER A 271 0.61 -11.79 6.34
CA SER A 271 1.25 -11.33 5.11
C SER A 271 2.35 -12.29 4.70
N ALA A 272 2.10 -13.10 3.68
CA ALA A 272 3.04 -14.10 3.17
C ALA A 272 4.00 -13.55 2.10
N SER A 273 3.97 -12.26 1.83
CA SER A 273 4.64 -11.61 0.69
C SER A 273 6.14 -11.91 0.62
N GLU A 274 6.61 -12.34 -0.54
CA GLU A 274 8.03 -12.46 -0.84
C GLU A 274 8.72 -11.08 -0.85
N THR A 275 8.02 -10.07 -1.37
CA THR A 275 8.54 -8.72 -1.53
C THR A 275 7.51 -7.70 -1.10
N GLU A 276 7.87 -6.85 -0.16
CA GLU A 276 7.14 -5.66 0.23
C GLU A 276 8.07 -4.45 0.16
N SER A 277 7.62 -3.40 -0.49
CA SER A 277 8.36 -2.13 -0.51
C SER A 277 8.20 -1.35 0.79
N PHE A 278 7.06 -1.50 1.45
CA PHE A 278 6.73 -0.90 2.73
C PHE A 278 5.83 -1.82 3.57
N GLY A 279 4.71 -2.32 3.00
CA GLY A 279 3.74 -3.17 3.71
C GLY A 279 2.55 -2.37 4.25
N LEU A 280 1.84 -1.62 3.39
CA LEU A 280 0.66 -0.84 3.80
C LEU A 280 -0.38 -1.70 4.52
N ALA A 281 -0.73 -2.89 4.00
CA ALA A 281 -1.69 -3.79 4.63
C ALA A 281 -1.25 -4.27 6.02
N ILE A 282 0.07 -4.45 6.22
CA ILE A 282 0.65 -4.76 7.53
C ILE A 282 0.39 -3.60 8.50
N VAL A 283 0.70 -2.36 8.09
CA VAL A 283 0.50 -1.17 8.92
C VAL A 283 -0.98 -0.92 9.20
N GLU A 284 -1.87 -1.18 8.22
CA GLU A 284 -3.32 -1.10 8.39
C GLU A 284 -3.82 -2.13 9.41
N ALA A 285 -3.35 -3.39 9.35
CA ALA A 285 -3.67 -4.42 10.35
C ALA A 285 -3.16 -4.05 11.74
N MET A 286 -1.95 -3.51 11.84
CA MET A 286 -1.40 -2.99 13.09
C MET A 286 -2.29 -1.87 13.67
N ALA A 287 -2.71 -0.91 12.84
CA ALA A 287 -3.58 0.20 13.26
C ALA A 287 -4.98 -0.28 13.67
N ALA A 288 -5.50 -1.32 12.99
CA ALA A 288 -6.74 -1.99 13.39
C ALA A 288 -6.64 -2.71 14.74
N GLY A 289 -5.43 -2.84 15.31
CA GLY A 289 -5.19 -3.57 16.57
C GLY A 289 -5.35 -5.06 16.38
N THR A 290 -4.98 -5.57 15.22
CA THR A 290 -4.96 -6.98 14.87
C THR A 290 -3.53 -7.49 15.00
N ALA A 291 -3.36 -8.69 15.57
CA ALA A 291 -2.04 -9.30 15.66
C ALA A 291 -1.55 -9.71 14.27
N VAL A 292 -0.29 -9.43 13.97
CA VAL A 292 0.30 -9.62 12.64
C VAL A 292 1.33 -10.73 12.64
N VAL A 293 1.21 -11.66 11.68
CA VAL A 293 2.28 -12.58 11.27
C VAL A 293 2.68 -12.20 9.86
N ALA A 294 3.95 -11.92 9.63
CA ALA A 294 4.42 -11.52 8.30
C ALA A 294 5.74 -12.21 7.95
N THR A 295 5.94 -12.50 6.67
CA THR A 295 7.25 -12.89 6.17
C THR A 295 8.24 -11.76 6.34
N ALA A 296 9.50 -12.08 6.63
CA ALA A 296 10.60 -11.14 6.87
C ALA A 296 11.08 -10.46 5.55
N SER A 297 10.14 -9.97 4.74
CA SER A 297 10.43 -9.13 3.59
C SER A 297 11.01 -7.78 4.02
N GLU A 298 11.68 -7.07 3.11
CA GLU A 298 12.38 -5.83 3.45
C GLU A 298 11.43 -4.76 4.03
N GLY A 299 10.23 -4.59 3.46
CA GLY A 299 9.25 -3.66 4.01
C GLY A 299 8.68 -4.12 5.36
N ALA A 300 8.39 -5.42 5.52
CA ALA A 300 7.87 -5.96 6.78
C ALA A 300 8.86 -5.76 7.94
N LYS A 301 10.16 -5.95 7.72
CA LYS A 301 11.22 -5.68 8.71
C LYS A 301 11.30 -4.21 9.15
N GLU A 302 10.86 -3.29 8.32
CA GLU A 302 10.87 -1.86 8.66
C GLU A 302 9.67 -1.44 9.53
N VAL A 303 8.55 -2.15 9.40
CA VAL A 303 7.31 -1.79 10.10
C VAL A 303 7.05 -2.64 11.34
N ILE A 304 7.56 -3.88 11.39
CA ILE A 304 7.39 -4.80 12.51
C ILE A 304 8.67 -4.85 13.36
N GLU A 305 8.51 -4.66 14.66
CA GLU A 305 9.49 -5.06 15.68
C GLU A 305 9.13 -6.49 16.12
N ASP A 306 9.96 -7.46 15.67
CA ASP A 306 9.68 -8.90 15.90
C ASP A 306 9.39 -9.23 17.37
N GLN A 307 8.39 -10.06 17.59
CA GLN A 307 7.86 -10.48 18.89
C GLN A 307 7.27 -9.34 19.76
N LYS A 308 7.25 -8.10 19.26
CA LYS A 308 6.69 -6.95 19.98
C LYS A 308 5.45 -6.37 19.29
N THR A 309 5.57 -6.03 18.01
CA THR A 309 4.49 -5.41 17.23
C THR A 309 3.96 -6.33 16.13
N GLY A 310 4.44 -7.57 16.09
CA GLY A 310 4.10 -8.63 15.17
C GLY A 310 5.12 -9.75 15.24
N VAL A 311 4.89 -10.79 14.48
CA VAL A 311 5.79 -11.96 14.39
C VAL A 311 6.34 -12.01 12.97
N LEU A 312 7.67 -12.01 12.84
CA LEU A 312 8.36 -12.18 11.56
C LEU A 312 8.77 -13.65 11.37
N VAL A 313 8.45 -14.19 10.19
CA VAL A 313 8.80 -15.55 9.80
C VAL A 313 9.63 -15.57 8.52
N PRO A 314 10.47 -16.59 8.25
CA PRO A 314 11.21 -16.66 7.00
C PRO A 314 10.28 -16.70 5.78
N ILE A 315 10.71 -16.07 4.66
CA ILE A 315 9.97 -16.10 3.39
C ILE A 315 9.91 -17.55 2.89
N GLY A 316 8.73 -18.01 2.49
CA GLY A 316 8.50 -19.36 1.98
C GLY A 316 8.45 -20.45 3.05
N ASP A 317 8.57 -20.10 4.33
CA ASP A 317 8.50 -21.06 5.42
C ASP A 317 7.07 -21.19 5.99
N VAL A 318 6.29 -22.03 5.32
CA VAL A 318 4.89 -22.33 5.66
C VAL A 318 4.74 -22.88 7.08
N GLN A 319 5.69 -23.71 7.53
CA GLN A 319 5.63 -24.33 8.86
C GLN A 319 5.81 -23.32 9.99
N HIS A 320 6.78 -22.40 9.85
CA HIS A 320 6.96 -21.31 10.82
C HIS A 320 5.78 -20.34 10.80
N MET A 321 5.22 -20.05 9.61
CA MET A 321 4.02 -19.20 9.49
C MET A 321 2.83 -19.82 10.22
N ALA A 322 2.55 -21.10 9.96
CA ALA A 322 1.47 -21.81 10.63
C ALA A 322 1.66 -21.85 12.13
N ARG A 323 2.89 -22.14 12.60
CA ARG A 323 3.22 -22.18 14.02
C ARG A 323 3.01 -20.82 14.68
N ALA A 324 3.47 -19.72 14.07
CA ALA A 324 3.27 -18.39 14.61
C ALA A 324 1.77 -18.04 14.75
N VAL A 325 0.95 -18.41 13.76
CA VAL A 325 -0.52 -18.24 13.84
C VAL A 325 -1.09 -19.10 14.99
N ILE A 326 -0.72 -20.37 15.09
CA ILE A 326 -1.16 -21.28 16.16
C ILE A 326 -0.81 -20.72 17.53
N ASP A 327 0.42 -20.23 17.72
CA ASP A 327 0.87 -19.69 19.01
C ASP A 327 0.05 -18.46 19.41
N LEU A 328 -0.25 -17.55 18.45
CA LEU A 328 -1.11 -16.40 18.69
C LEU A 328 -2.57 -16.77 18.95
N LEU A 329 -3.11 -17.78 18.27
CA LEU A 329 -4.48 -18.25 18.52
C LEU A 329 -4.59 -18.96 19.89
N SER A 330 -3.57 -19.72 20.29
CA SER A 330 -3.51 -20.44 21.57
C SER A 330 -3.41 -19.51 22.77
N ASN A 331 -2.84 -18.29 22.60
CA ASN A 331 -2.61 -17.38 23.72
C ASN A 331 -3.20 -15.98 23.43
N SER A 332 -4.43 -15.78 23.90
CA SER A 332 -5.16 -14.52 23.67
C SER A 332 -4.53 -13.31 24.39
N GLU A 333 -3.75 -13.52 25.46
CA GLU A 333 -3.06 -12.44 26.18
C GLU A 333 -1.88 -11.94 25.39
N ILE A 334 -1.02 -12.84 24.90
CA ILE A 334 0.11 -12.49 24.03
C ILE A 334 -0.41 -11.85 22.75
N ARG A 335 -1.43 -12.43 22.12
CA ARG A 335 -2.06 -11.88 20.90
C ARG A 335 -2.51 -10.43 21.12
N ARG A 336 -3.23 -10.16 22.23
CA ARG A 336 -3.71 -8.81 22.56
C ARG A 336 -2.58 -7.84 22.91
N ALA A 337 -1.54 -8.32 23.60
CA ALA A 337 -0.38 -7.49 23.95
C ALA A 337 0.37 -7.02 22.69
N ILE A 338 0.66 -7.94 21.75
CA ILE A 338 1.30 -7.64 20.46
C ILE A 338 0.43 -6.68 19.64
N ALA A 339 -0.86 -6.95 19.52
CA ALA A 339 -1.81 -6.12 18.77
C ALA A 339 -1.90 -4.68 19.33
N THR A 340 -1.88 -4.53 20.66
CA THR A 340 -1.89 -3.21 21.32
C THR A 340 -0.61 -2.43 21.02
N GLN A 341 0.55 -3.08 21.14
CA GLN A 341 1.84 -2.45 20.84
C GLN A 341 1.93 -2.10 19.34
N ALA A 342 1.40 -2.99 18.46
CA ALA A 342 1.32 -2.74 17.02
C ALA A 342 0.52 -1.47 16.70
N ALA A 343 -0.67 -1.32 17.29
CA ALA A 343 -1.53 -0.15 17.08
C ALA A 343 -0.84 1.15 17.55
N GLN A 344 -0.19 1.13 18.69
CA GLN A 344 0.57 2.28 19.21
C GLN A 344 1.75 2.64 18.28
N SER A 345 2.47 1.62 17.80
CA SER A 345 3.59 1.82 16.86
C SER A 345 3.09 2.41 15.54
N ALA A 346 2.00 1.87 14.97
CA ALA A 346 1.40 2.37 13.74
C ALA A 346 0.99 3.85 13.88
N ALA A 347 0.28 4.19 14.95
CA ALA A 347 -0.16 5.56 15.21
C ALA A 347 1.02 6.54 15.35
N LYS A 348 2.09 6.14 16.02
CA LYS A 348 3.25 6.98 16.26
C LYS A 348 4.13 7.15 15.02
N LYS A 349 4.38 6.05 14.28
CA LYS A 349 5.41 6.01 13.23
C LYS A 349 4.83 6.17 11.83
N PHE A 350 3.56 5.81 11.61
CA PHE A 350 3.01 5.67 10.26
C PHE A 350 1.67 6.41 10.07
N SER A 351 1.45 7.52 10.80
CA SER A 351 0.26 8.34 10.58
C SER A 351 0.36 9.11 9.25
N LEU A 352 -0.78 9.27 8.57
CA LEU A 352 -0.88 10.09 7.35
C LEU A 352 -0.41 11.52 7.59
N LYS A 353 -0.80 12.10 8.74
CA LYS A 353 -0.39 13.46 9.11
C LYS A 353 1.13 13.61 9.12
N ARG A 354 1.87 12.69 9.78
CA ARG A 354 3.35 12.73 9.78
C ARG A 354 3.92 12.69 8.37
N MET A 355 3.41 11.78 7.51
CA MET A 355 3.87 11.68 6.12
C MET A 355 3.64 12.97 5.35
N VAL A 356 2.46 13.57 5.49
CA VAL A 356 2.10 14.83 4.82
C VAL A 356 2.99 15.97 5.31
N ASP A 357 3.15 16.13 6.65
CA ASP A 357 4.00 17.17 7.25
C ASP A 357 5.47 17.08 6.74
N GLU A 358 5.98 15.86 6.51
CA GLU A 358 7.34 15.66 5.96
C GLU A 358 7.40 15.97 4.46
N ILE A 359 6.38 15.63 3.69
CA ILE A 359 6.29 15.95 2.26
C ILE A 359 6.15 17.45 2.04
N GLU A 360 5.35 18.14 2.84
CA GLU A 360 5.21 19.61 2.80
C GLU A 360 6.53 20.33 3.04
N LYS A 361 7.36 19.83 3.95
CA LYS A 361 8.73 20.35 4.15
C LYS A 361 9.59 20.22 2.89
N ILE A 362 9.44 19.11 2.15
CA ILE A 362 10.12 18.93 0.86
C ILE A 362 9.58 19.91 -0.20
N TYR A 363 8.28 20.14 -0.22
CA TYR A 363 7.67 21.09 -1.15
C TYR A 363 8.11 22.53 -0.87
N ALA A 364 8.25 22.88 0.41
CA ALA A 364 8.66 24.22 0.85
C ALA A 364 10.18 24.46 0.76
N ALA A 365 11.00 23.40 0.79
CA ALA A 365 12.47 23.52 0.73
C ALA A 365 12.92 24.16 -0.61
N ASP A 366 13.88 25.07 -0.59
CA ASP A 366 14.45 25.76 -1.76
C ASP A 366 15.26 24.83 -2.69
#